data_9d37f071b57d7944066c215435699f81
#
_entry.id   9d37f071b57d7944066c215435699f81
#
_cell.length_a   1.000
_cell.length_b   1.000
_cell.length_c   1.000
_cell.angle_alpha   90.00
_cell.angle_beta   90.00
_cell.angle_gamma   90.00
#
_symmetry.space_group_name_H-M   'P 1'
#
loop_
_entity.id
_entity.type
_entity.pdbx_description
1 polymer ?
#
loop_
_entity_poly.entity_id
_entity_poly.type
_entity_poly.pdbx_seq_one_letter_code
_entity_poly.pdbx_strand_id
1 'polypeptide(L)'
;MAERPQRLSSQLLQTWFDEISEQVSVFGVLFNPAIQKQQLRGYYHTLREICQQPFTWLDTADRVANYRDELQALLRDSGIGDRRGSLVLTGSGSSLYVGECLNLVLQQALRVPVMPVPAGLILTHTEQALPPGETGLVVSFGRSGDSPESSAALDLLLKTKRQHRHLVVTCNHSGKLATRYQGDSRILVVLLDDATCDRSLVMTSSFTNMVWAARALGMIESLNEYHETTGKLAQVGKEILLRHSHALAEVCRSEFTSAIYLGSGASFGAARESALKMLEMTAGQVSTSAETFLGVRHGPLTAVLPTTLIVCFLSGERLVRAYELDLIRELSQKNLGMRKVILGEDVPTDLTLEGDMILECPSLNQAGDENATVLYTV
;
A
#
# COMPACT_ATOMS: atom_id res chain seq x y z
N MET A 1 -13.86 -27.79 -4.64
CA MET A 1 -13.41 -27.08 -3.42
C MET A 1 -11.90 -27.10 -3.49
N ALA A 2 -11.27 -25.98 -3.85
CA ALA A 2 -9.82 -25.85 -3.77
C ALA A 2 -9.41 -26.04 -2.29
N GLU A 3 -8.40 -26.85 -2.03
CA GLU A 3 -7.82 -26.99 -0.70
C GLU A 3 -7.41 -25.59 -0.21
N ARG A 4 -7.75 -25.28 1.04
CA ARG A 4 -7.33 -24.00 1.63
C ARG A 4 -5.80 -23.95 1.63
N PRO A 5 -5.19 -22.88 1.09
CA PRO A 5 -3.74 -22.75 1.17
C PRO A 5 -3.29 -22.85 2.63
N GLN A 6 -2.15 -23.47 2.82
CA GLN A 6 -1.57 -23.70 4.15
C GLN A 6 -1.36 -22.32 4.81
N ARG A 7 -1.68 -22.17 6.10
CA ARG A 7 -1.47 -20.92 6.84
C ARG A 7 0.02 -20.59 6.89
N LEU A 8 0.33 -19.30 6.81
CA LEU A 8 1.69 -18.81 7.06
C LEU A 8 2.18 -19.38 8.39
N SER A 9 3.37 -20.02 8.38
CA SER A 9 3.89 -20.69 9.57
C SER A 9 4.12 -19.69 10.70
N SER A 10 3.34 -19.83 11.77
CA SER A 10 3.52 -19.04 13.00
C SER A 10 4.95 -19.20 13.58
N GLN A 11 5.57 -20.35 13.36
CA GLN A 11 6.95 -20.61 13.77
C GLN A 11 7.95 -19.78 12.98
N LEU A 12 7.75 -19.59 11.66
CA LEU A 12 8.60 -18.74 10.84
C LEU A 12 8.56 -17.29 11.27
N LEU A 13 7.36 -16.76 11.53
CA LEU A 13 7.19 -15.39 12.02
C LEU A 13 7.79 -15.24 13.42
N GLN A 14 7.63 -16.22 14.30
CA GLN A 14 8.23 -16.15 15.65
C GLN A 14 9.76 -16.13 15.58
N THR A 15 10.37 -17.00 14.77
CA THR A 15 11.82 -16.99 14.54
C THR A 15 12.31 -15.60 14.07
N TRP A 16 11.60 -14.99 13.14
CA TRP A 16 11.92 -13.64 12.69
C TRP A 16 11.78 -12.56 13.76
N PHE A 17 10.74 -12.63 14.57
CA PHE A 17 10.57 -11.70 15.69
C PHE A 17 11.66 -11.88 16.76
N ASP A 18 12.10 -13.11 17.00
CA ASP A 18 13.20 -13.42 17.91
C ASP A 18 14.52 -12.84 17.35
N GLU A 19 14.79 -13.02 16.05
CA GLU A 19 15.95 -12.41 15.37
C GLU A 19 15.97 -10.88 15.48
N ILE A 20 14.83 -10.21 15.27
CA ILE A 20 14.72 -8.76 15.43
C ILE A 20 14.93 -8.35 16.90
N SER A 21 14.40 -9.12 17.84
CA SER A 21 14.49 -8.80 19.27
C SER A 21 15.91 -8.84 19.80
N GLU A 22 16.78 -9.65 19.19
CA GLU A 22 18.21 -9.77 19.52
C GLU A 22 19.07 -8.65 18.91
N GLN A 23 18.52 -7.90 17.95
CA GLN A 23 19.23 -6.80 17.31
C GLN A 23 19.40 -5.60 18.25
N VAL A 24 20.58 -4.96 18.18
CA VAL A 24 20.81 -3.65 18.82
C VAL A 24 20.12 -2.58 17.97
N SER A 25 18.80 -2.51 18.06
CA SER A 25 17.95 -1.64 17.25
C SER A 25 16.77 -1.12 18.07
N VAL A 26 16.04 -0.13 17.53
CA VAL A 26 14.80 0.35 18.16
C VAL A 26 13.76 -0.75 18.21
N PHE A 27 13.66 -1.59 17.19
CA PHE A 27 12.77 -2.74 17.20
C PHE A 27 13.14 -3.73 18.32
N GLY A 28 14.42 -4.05 18.50
CA GLY A 28 14.88 -4.88 19.62
C GLY A 28 14.43 -4.32 20.99
N VAL A 29 14.58 -3.01 21.18
CA VAL A 29 14.10 -2.34 22.41
C VAL A 29 12.57 -2.44 22.56
N LEU A 30 11.80 -2.40 21.47
CA LEU A 30 10.35 -2.50 21.50
C LEU A 30 9.85 -3.95 21.69
N PHE A 31 10.57 -4.94 21.19
CA PHE A 31 10.23 -6.36 21.37
C PHE A 31 10.58 -6.91 22.76
N ASN A 32 11.62 -6.39 23.41
CA ASN A 32 12.14 -6.88 24.69
C ASN A 32 11.16 -6.84 25.90
N PRO A 33 10.28 -5.83 26.06
CA PRO A 33 9.34 -5.84 27.17
C PRO A 33 8.36 -7.01 27.10
N ALA A 34 7.94 -7.53 28.27
CA ALA A 34 6.91 -8.56 28.32
C ALA A 34 5.66 -8.17 27.51
N ILE A 35 5.00 -9.15 26.88
CA ILE A 35 3.84 -8.94 25.99
C ILE A 35 2.77 -8.08 26.65
N GLN A 36 2.45 -8.33 27.94
CA GLN A 36 1.47 -7.55 28.68
C GLN A 36 1.82 -6.06 28.74
N LYS A 37 3.12 -5.74 28.85
CA LYS A 37 3.60 -4.36 28.87
C LYS A 37 3.51 -3.71 27.49
N GLN A 38 3.79 -4.46 26.43
CA GLN A 38 3.61 -3.99 25.04
C GLN A 38 2.13 -3.72 24.74
N GLN A 39 1.22 -4.61 25.18
CA GLN A 39 -0.23 -4.46 25.04
C GLN A 39 -0.74 -3.24 25.82
N LEU A 40 -0.30 -3.06 27.07
CA LEU A 40 -0.69 -1.90 27.89
C LEU A 40 -0.24 -0.57 27.26
N ARG A 41 0.90 -0.58 26.56
CA ARG A 41 1.41 0.59 25.82
C ARG A 41 0.78 0.76 24.44
N GLY A 42 -0.04 -0.18 24.00
CA GLY A 42 -0.84 -0.09 22.78
C GLY A 42 -0.12 -0.41 21.47
N TYR A 43 1.17 -0.83 21.47
CA TYR A 43 1.94 -1.05 20.25
C TYR A 43 2.16 -2.52 19.87
N TYR A 44 1.69 -3.46 20.68
CA TYR A 44 1.95 -4.90 20.50
C TYR A 44 1.58 -5.43 19.11
N HIS A 45 0.40 -5.09 18.64
CA HIS A 45 -0.07 -5.54 17.31
C HIS A 45 0.63 -4.79 16.19
N THR A 46 0.63 -3.46 16.22
CA THR A 46 1.22 -2.62 15.17
C THR A 46 2.69 -2.98 14.90
N LEU A 47 3.49 -3.20 15.96
CA LEU A 47 4.89 -3.58 15.82
C LEU A 47 5.06 -4.89 15.04
N ARG A 48 4.25 -5.91 15.35
CA ARG A 48 4.31 -7.21 14.67
C ARG A 48 3.77 -7.14 13.27
N GLU A 49 2.69 -6.42 13.07
CA GLU A 49 2.05 -6.19 11.79
C GLU A 49 2.97 -5.44 10.81
N ILE A 50 3.80 -4.51 11.31
CA ILE A 50 4.86 -3.89 10.51
C ILE A 50 5.95 -4.92 10.17
N CYS A 51 6.51 -5.58 11.17
CA CYS A 51 7.68 -6.44 10.98
C CYS A 51 7.40 -7.73 10.20
N GLN A 52 6.16 -8.23 10.15
CA GLN A 52 5.82 -9.46 9.43
C GLN A 52 5.65 -9.27 7.92
N GLN A 53 5.52 -8.05 7.43
CA GLN A 53 5.16 -7.75 6.02
C GLN A 53 6.03 -8.47 4.99
N PRO A 54 7.37 -8.54 5.11
CA PRO A 54 8.19 -9.26 4.14
C PRO A 54 7.81 -10.73 3.95
N PHE A 55 7.32 -11.38 5.01
CA PHE A 55 6.89 -12.79 4.97
C PHE A 55 5.45 -12.93 4.45
N THR A 56 4.59 -12.00 4.82
CA THR A 56 3.21 -12.04 4.33
C THR A 56 3.11 -11.74 2.84
N TRP A 57 4.04 -10.97 2.25
CA TRP A 57 4.09 -10.78 0.79
C TRP A 57 4.40 -12.07 0.05
N LEU A 58 5.33 -12.89 0.57
CA LEU A 58 5.66 -14.21 0.01
C LEU A 58 4.43 -15.13 0.02
N ASP A 59 3.76 -15.24 1.18
CA ASP A 59 2.52 -16.01 1.30
C ASP A 59 1.40 -15.49 0.39
N THR A 60 1.26 -14.17 0.27
CA THR A 60 0.29 -13.55 -0.63
C THR A 60 0.56 -13.93 -2.09
N ALA A 61 1.82 -13.94 -2.52
CA ALA A 61 2.16 -14.34 -3.88
C ALA A 61 1.79 -15.81 -4.14
N ASP A 62 2.11 -16.71 -3.22
CA ASP A 62 1.74 -18.14 -3.32
C ASP A 62 0.21 -18.31 -3.36
N ARG A 63 -0.53 -17.60 -2.52
CA ARG A 63 -2.00 -17.65 -2.51
C ARG A 63 -2.61 -17.18 -3.81
N VAL A 64 -2.17 -16.04 -4.32
CA VAL A 64 -2.68 -15.47 -5.58
C VAL A 64 -2.38 -16.39 -6.76
N ALA A 65 -1.21 -17.03 -6.78
CA ALA A 65 -0.86 -18.00 -7.81
C ALA A 65 -1.85 -19.19 -7.88
N ASN A 66 -2.43 -19.59 -6.75
CA ASN A 66 -3.45 -20.64 -6.71
C ASN A 66 -4.78 -20.23 -7.36
N TYR A 67 -5.02 -18.94 -7.57
CA TYR A 67 -6.20 -18.41 -8.26
C TYR A 67 -5.91 -18.03 -9.72
N ARG A 68 -4.78 -18.48 -10.28
CA ARG A 68 -4.36 -18.09 -11.64
C ARG A 68 -5.45 -18.26 -12.69
N ASP A 69 -6.01 -19.45 -12.78
CA ASP A 69 -6.97 -19.81 -13.83
C ASP A 69 -8.29 -19.02 -13.66
N GLU A 70 -8.74 -18.84 -12.43
CA GLU A 70 -9.93 -18.05 -12.10
C GLU A 70 -9.71 -16.58 -12.38
N LEU A 71 -8.54 -16.01 -12.06
CA LEU A 71 -8.19 -14.62 -12.36
C LEU A 71 -8.09 -14.40 -13.87
N GLN A 72 -7.49 -15.31 -14.63
CA GLN A 72 -7.47 -15.24 -16.10
C GLN A 72 -8.89 -15.32 -16.69
N ALA A 73 -9.74 -16.23 -16.18
CA ALA A 73 -11.13 -16.30 -16.58
C ALA A 73 -11.87 -15.00 -16.28
N LEU A 74 -11.68 -14.43 -15.09
CA LEU A 74 -12.28 -13.17 -14.67
C LEU A 74 -11.89 -12.00 -15.59
N LEU A 75 -10.62 -11.90 -15.97
CA LEU A 75 -10.12 -10.88 -16.90
C LEU A 75 -10.74 -11.06 -18.31
N ARG A 76 -10.87 -12.29 -18.80
CA ARG A 76 -11.56 -12.54 -20.07
C ARG A 76 -13.05 -12.17 -20.01
N ASP A 77 -13.75 -12.66 -19.00
CA ASP A 77 -15.20 -12.50 -18.86
C ASP A 77 -15.63 -11.05 -18.58
N SER A 78 -14.74 -10.24 -18.04
CA SER A 78 -14.95 -8.79 -17.84
C SER A 78 -14.64 -7.94 -19.06
N GLY A 79 -14.16 -8.52 -20.16
CA GLY A 79 -13.73 -7.80 -21.36
C GLY A 79 -12.37 -7.10 -21.23
N ILE A 80 -11.65 -7.31 -20.10
CA ILE A 80 -10.30 -6.76 -19.92
C ILE A 80 -9.32 -7.42 -20.90
N GLY A 81 -9.39 -8.75 -21.06
CA GLY A 81 -8.52 -9.49 -21.98
C GLY A 81 -8.62 -9.02 -23.43
N ASP A 82 -9.82 -8.60 -23.86
CA ASP A 82 -10.10 -8.05 -25.20
C ASP A 82 -9.93 -6.53 -25.29
N ARG A 83 -9.53 -5.87 -24.21
CA ARG A 83 -9.39 -4.40 -24.09
C ARG A 83 -10.69 -3.63 -24.38
N ARG A 84 -11.84 -4.24 -24.11
CA ARG A 84 -13.17 -3.62 -24.26
C ARG A 84 -13.79 -3.19 -22.95
N GLY A 85 -13.33 -3.78 -21.84
CA GLY A 85 -13.77 -3.46 -20.48
C GLY A 85 -12.98 -2.33 -19.87
N SER A 86 -13.38 -1.95 -18.66
CA SER A 86 -12.66 -1.04 -17.78
C SER A 86 -12.42 -1.69 -16.42
N LEU A 87 -11.41 -1.23 -15.68
CA LEU A 87 -11.09 -1.71 -14.35
C LEU A 87 -11.38 -0.62 -13.32
N VAL A 88 -12.21 -0.92 -12.34
CA VAL A 88 -12.48 -0.05 -11.19
C VAL A 88 -11.87 -0.67 -9.94
N LEU A 89 -11.08 0.12 -9.22
CA LEU A 89 -10.44 -0.25 -7.96
C LEU A 89 -11.16 0.48 -6.83
N THR A 90 -11.86 -0.23 -5.93
CA THR A 90 -12.73 0.44 -4.95
C THR A 90 -12.48 -0.01 -3.52
N GLY A 91 -12.66 0.92 -2.61
CA GLY A 91 -12.54 0.77 -1.18
C GLY A 91 -12.85 2.07 -0.46
N SER A 92 -12.59 2.12 0.84
CA SER A 92 -12.73 3.32 1.68
C SER A 92 -11.46 3.52 2.51
N GLY A 93 -11.03 4.79 2.68
CA GLY A 93 -9.78 5.10 3.40
C GLY A 93 -8.57 4.42 2.75
N SER A 94 -7.75 3.74 3.55
CA SER A 94 -6.58 2.97 3.08
C SER A 94 -6.93 2.00 1.96
N SER A 95 -8.10 1.37 1.98
CA SER A 95 -8.53 0.46 0.91
C SER A 95 -8.74 1.16 -0.44
N LEU A 96 -9.06 2.46 -0.47
CA LEU A 96 -9.06 3.25 -1.70
C LEU A 96 -7.62 3.51 -2.18
N TYR A 97 -6.70 3.82 -1.25
CA TYR A 97 -5.31 4.12 -1.60
C TYR A 97 -4.55 2.90 -2.15
N VAL A 98 -5.00 1.66 -1.83
CA VAL A 98 -4.56 0.46 -2.56
C VAL A 98 -4.79 0.64 -4.07
N GLY A 99 -5.98 1.10 -4.45
CA GLY A 99 -6.31 1.37 -5.86
C GLY A 99 -5.47 2.49 -6.47
N GLU A 100 -5.14 3.52 -5.69
CA GLU A 100 -4.31 4.63 -6.15
C GLU A 100 -2.84 4.24 -6.38
N CYS A 101 -2.31 3.30 -5.61
CA CYS A 101 -0.99 2.70 -5.87
C CYS A 101 -0.96 1.90 -7.19
N LEU A 102 -2.09 1.34 -7.59
CA LEU A 102 -2.18 0.35 -8.65
C LEU A 102 -2.69 0.89 -9.99
N ASN A 103 -3.39 2.03 -10.01
CA ASN A 103 -4.12 2.47 -11.19
C ASN A 103 -3.24 2.60 -12.43
N LEU A 104 -2.11 3.28 -12.33
CA LEU A 104 -1.23 3.53 -13.49
C LEU A 104 -0.55 2.26 -13.97
N VAL A 105 -0.03 1.44 -13.06
CA VAL A 105 0.67 0.21 -13.43
C VAL A 105 -0.28 -0.82 -14.03
N LEU A 106 -1.50 -0.95 -13.51
CA LEU A 106 -2.50 -1.85 -14.09
C LEU A 106 -3.04 -1.31 -15.41
N GLN A 107 -3.20 0.01 -15.55
CA GLN A 107 -3.57 0.61 -16.83
C GLN A 107 -2.53 0.33 -17.92
N GLN A 108 -1.25 0.45 -17.58
CA GLN A 108 -0.15 0.13 -18.49
C GLN A 108 -0.12 -1.35 -18.85
N ALA A 109 -0.22 -2.24 -17.86
CA ALA A 109 -0.12 -3.68 -18.06
C ALA A 109 -1.33 -4.25 -18.83
N LEU A 110 -2.54 -3.87 -18.43
CA LEU A 110 -3.79 -4.41 -18.97
C LEU A 110 -4.29 -3.68 -20.24
N ARG A 111 -3.77 -2.49 -20.52
CA ARG A 111 -4.14 -1.66 -21.69
C ARG A 111 -5.63 -1.30 -21.73
N VAL A 112 -6.24 -1.06 -20.58
CA VAL A 112 -7.62 -0.60 -20.40
C VAL A 112 -7.65 0.57 -19.42
N PRO A 113 -8.71 1.41 -19.42
CA PRO A 113 -8.89 2.43 -18.40
C PRO A 113 -8.96 1.80 -17.00
N VAL A 114 -8.19 2.33 -16.05
CA VAL A 114 -8.18 1.90 -14.64
C VAL A 114 -8.45 3.09 -13.75
N MET A 115 -9.45 3.01 -12.89
CA MET A 115 -9.89 4.11 -12.03
C MET A 115 -10.02 3.67 -10.57
N PRO A 116 -9.32 4.33 -9.63
CA PRO A 116 -9.65 4.23 -8.21
C PRO A 116 -10.92 5.03 -7.92
N VAL A 117 -11.94 4.39 -7.36
CA VAL A 117 -13.25 5.00 -7.08
C VAL A 117 -13.66 4.72 -5.64
N PRO A 118 -13.89 5.74 -4.80
CA PRO A 118 -14.37 5.53 -3.44
C PRO A 118 -15.69 4.76 -3.40
N ALA A 119 -15.84 3.80 -2.50
CA ALA A 119 -17.07 3.03 -2.35
C ALA A 119 -18.28 3.94 -2.06
N GLY A 120 -18.10 5.00 -1.27
CA GLY A 120 -19.14 6.01 -1.03
C GLY A 120 -19.57 6.76 -2.28
N LEU A 121 -18.67 7.01 -3.23
CA LEU A 121 -19.02 7.65 -4.51
C LEU A 121 -19.84 6.72 -5.40
N ILE A 122 -19.53 5.42 -5.40
CA ILE A 122 -20.34 4.41 -6.09
C ILE A 122 -21.78 4.43 -5.54
N LEU A 123 -21.95 4.53 -4.22
CA LEU A 123 -23.27 4.54 -3.59
C LEU A 123 -24.09 5.79 -3.94
N THR A 124 -23.44 6.93 -4.02
CA THR A 124 -24.14 8.23 -4.18
C THR A 124 -24.29 8.66 -5.65
N HIS A 125 -23.33 8.29 -6.51
CA HIS A 125 -23.23 8.76 -7.89
C HIS A 125 -22.82 7.64 -8.84
N THR A 126 -23.47 6.48 -8.78
CA THR A 126 -23.07 5.24 -9.49
C THR A 126 -22.78 5.46 -10.97
N GLU A 127 -23.69 6.12 -11.67
CA GLU A 127 -23.56 6.31 -13.13
C GLU A 127 -22.45 7.29 -13.52
N GLN A 128 -22.13 8.26 -12.64
CA GLN A 128 -21.04 9.23 -12.88
C GLN A 128 -19.69 8.70 -12.39
N ALA A 129 -19.70 7.80 -11.41
CA ALA A 129 -18.50 7.28 -10.79
C ALA A 129 -17.81 6.19 -11.60
N LEU A 130 -18.56 5.48 -12.42
CA LEU A 130 -18.04 4.37 -13.21
C LEU A 130 -17.69 4.80 -14.63
N PRO A 131 -16.63 4.23 -15.22
CA PRO A 131 -16.38 4.41 -16.65
C PRO A 131 -17.59 3.98 -17.49
N PRO A 132 -17.87 4.67 -18.59
CA PRO A 132 -18.93 4.26 -19.50
C PRO A 132 -18.60 2.90 -20.11
N GLY A 133 -19.60 2.03 -20.22
CA GLY A 133 -19.46 0.70 -20.81
C GLY A 133 -20.41 -0.31 -20.16
N GLU A 134 -20.66 -1.40 -20.85
CA GLU A 134 -21.54 -2.47 -20.37
C GLU A 134 -20.78 -3.53 -19.57
N THR A 135 -19.48 -3.71 -19.85
CA THR A 135 -18.61 -4.72 -19.23
C THR A 135 -17.44 -4.08 -18.50
N GLY A 136 -16.97 -4.72 -17.46
CA GLY A 136 -15.81 -4.28 -16.70
C GLY A 136 -15.53 -5.19 -15.52
N LEU A 137 -14.40 -4.95 -14.88
CA LEU A 137 -14.01 -5.60 -13.63
C LEU A 137 -14.01 -4.55 -12.51
N VAL A 138 -14.68 -4.87 -11.41
CA VAL A 138 -14.59 -4.09 -10.18
C VAL A 138 -13.83 -4.89 -9.14
N VAL A 139 -12.72 -4.34 -8.65
CA VAL A 139 -11.92 -4.92 -7.56
C VAL A 139 -12.26 -4.20 -6.27
N SER A 140 -12.84 -4.92 -5.30
CA SER A 140 -13.19 -4.39 -3.99
C SER A 140 -12.17 -4.81 -2.95
N PHE A 141 -11.58 -3.84 -2.26
CA PHE A 141 -10.61 -4.05 -1.20
C PHE A 141 -11.24 -3.89 0.18
N GLY A 142 -10.90 -4.80 1.11
CA GLY A 142 -11.39 -4.68 2.47
C GLY A 142 -10.58 -5.48 3.48
N ARG A 143 -9.95 -4.80 4.48
CA ARG A 143 -9.26 -5.48 5.58
C ARG A 143 -10.22 -6.37 6.36
N SER A 144 -11.20 -5.77 7.01
CA SER A 144 -12.22 -6.50 7.79
C SER A 144 -13.29 -7.15 6.92
N GLY A 145 -13.52 -6.61 5.72
CA GLY A 145 -14.63 -7.04 4.86
C GLY A 145 -16.02 -6.73 5.39
N ASP A 146 -16.15 -5.97 6.49
CA ASP A 146 -17.39 -5.67 7.18
C ASP A 146 -17.90 -4.24 7.02
N SER A 147 -17.12 -3.38 6.33
CA SER A 147 -17.55 -2.01 6.04
C SER A 147 -18.91 -1.99 5.34
N PRO A 148 -19.88 -1.26 5.89
CA PRO A 148 -21.22 -1.16 5.29
C PRO A 148 -21.16 -0.59 3.87
N GLU A 149 -20.31 0.40 3.62
CA GLU A 149 -20.16 1.05 2.33
C GLU A 149 -19.64 0.09 1.26
N SER A 150 -18.64 -0.73 1.59
CA SER A 150 -18.06 -1.69 0.64
C SER A 150 -19.06 -2.77 0.25
N SER A 151 -19.80 -3.32 1.22
CA SER A 151 -20.84 -4.32 0.97
C SER A 151 -22.01 -3.72 0.17
N ALA A 152 -22.46 -2.52 0.54
CA ALA A 152 -23.57 -1.86 -0.14
C ALA A 152 -23.21 -1.45 -1.58
N ALA A 153 -21.98 -1.00 -1.82
CA ALA A 153 -21.51 -0.70 -3.17
C ALA A 153 -21.50 -1.95 -4.05
N LEU A 154 -20.98 -3.07 -3.54
CA LEU A 154 -20.99 -4.34 -4.29
C LEU A 154 -22.43 -4.82 -4.55
N ASP A 155 -23.34 -4.77 -3.55
CA ASP A 155 -24.75 -5.11 -3.73
C ASP A 155 -25.44 -4.25 -4.80
N LEU A 156 -25.13 -2.96 -4.82
CA LEU A 156 -25.70 -2.03 -5.80
C LEU A 156 -25.20 -2.36 -7.22
N LEU A 157 -23.90 -2.61 -7.38
CA LEU A 157 -23.29 -2.96 -8.66
C LEU A 157 -23.83 -4.29 -9.20
N LEU A 158 -24.01 -5.29 -8.36
CA LEU A 158 -24.59 -6.59 -8.74
C LEU A 158 -26.03 -6.45 -9.28
N LYS A 159 -26.77 -5.45 -8.80
CA LYS A 159 -28.14 -5.16 -9.26
C LYS A 159 -28.17 -4.34 -10.55
N THR A 160 -27.31 -3.33 -10.67
CA THR A 160 -27.37 -2.31 -11.72
C THR A 160 -26.43 -2.59 -12.88
N LYS A 161 -25.27 -3.22 -12.65
CA LYS A 161 -24.22 -3.49 -13.64
C LYS A 161 -24.05 -5.01 -13.82
N ARG A 162 -25.08 -5.66 -14.34
CA ARG A 162 -25.18 -7.13 -14.40
C ARG A 162 -24.10 -7.83 -15.21
N GLN A 163 -23.49 -7.14 -16.18
CA GLN A 163 -22.43 -7.69 -17.04
C GLN A 163 -21.02 -7.48 -16.45
N HIS A 164 -20.90 -6.72 -15.38
CA HIS A 164 -19.62 -6.55 -14.67
C HIS A 164 -19.25 -7.82 -13.92
N ARG A 165 -17.95 -8.06 -13.83
CA ARG A 165 -17.35 -9.07 -12.96
C ARG A 165 -16.76 -8.40 -11.73
N HIS A 166 -16.61 -9.13 -10.66
CA HIS A 166 -16.14 -8.60 -9.40
C HIS A 166 -15.03 -9.48 -8.84
N LEU A 167 -13.96 -8.83 -8.39
CA LEU A 167 -12.93 -9.43 -7.57
C LEU A 167 -12.99 -8.80 -6.18
N VAL A 168 -13.05 -9.63 -5.17
CA VAL A 168 -12.92 -9.18 -3.77
C VAL A 168 -11.54 -9.62 -3.27
N VAL A 169 -10.73 -8.68 -2.78
CA VAL A 169 -9.49 -8.97 -2.07
C VAL A 169 -9.67 -8.56 -0.62
N THR A 170 -9.63 -9.54 0.28
CA THR A 170 -9.90 -9.31 1.71
C THR A 170 -8.99 -10.15 2.61
N CYS A 171 -8.71 -9.64 3.81
CA CYS A 171 -7.87 -10.31 4.80
C CYS A 171 -8.69 -11.11 5.84
N ASN A 172 -10.02 -10.90 5.91
CA ASN A 172 -10.86 -11.52 6.92
C ASN A 172 -11.76 -12.61 6.32
N HIS A 173 -11.49 -13.87 6.65
CA HIS A 173 -12.25 -15.03 6.19
C HIS A 173 -13.71 -15.06 6.69
N SER A 174 -14.01 -14.38 7.79
CA SER A 174 -15.36 -14.31 8.38
C SER A 174 -16.10 -13.02 8.03
N GLY A 175 -15.43 -12.07 7.35
CA GLY A 175 -16.04 -10.80 6.94
C GLY A 175 -17.15 -10.99 5.90
N LYS A 176 -18.07 -10.03 5.82
CA LYS A 176 -19.21 -10.06 4.87
C LYS A 176 -18.74 -10.14 3.42
N LEU A 177 -17.66 -9.45 3.05
CA LEU A 177 -17.12 -9.53 1.70
C LEU A 177 -16.63 -10.94 1.32
N ALA A 178 -16.14 -11.72 2.30
CA ALA A 178 -15.70 -13.09 2.08
C ALA A 178 -16.85 -14.11 2.07
N THR A 179 -17.91 -13.88 2.86
CA THR A 179 -18.92 -14.91 3.15
C THR A 179 -20.22 -14.70 2.41
N ARG A 180 -20.65 -13.45 2.23
CA ARG A 180 -22.00 -13.12 1.74
C ARG A 180 -22.22 -13.47 0.26
N TYR A 181 -21.16 -13.46 -0.54
CA TYR A 181 -21.24 -13.59 -1.99
C TYR A 181 -20.80 -14.96 -2.51
N GLN A 182 -20.66 -15.93 -1.63
CA GLN A 182 -20.33 -17.30 -2.00
C GLN A 182 -21.39 -17.88 -2.94
N GLY A 183 -20.93 -18.42 -4.08
CA GLY A 183 -21.84 -19.00 -5.08
C GLY A 183 -22.36 -18.06 -6.16
N ASP A 184 -22.11 -16.73 -6.08
CA ASP A 184 -22.38 -15.85 -7.23
C ASP A 184 -21.22 -15.98 -8.25
N SER A 185 -21.54 -16.52 -9.44
CA SER A 185 -20.56 -16.78 -10.51
C SER A 185 -19.90 -15.54 -11.09
N ARG A 186 -20.40 -14.35 -10.74
CA ARG A 186 -19.80 -13.08 -11.17
C ARG A 186 -18.69 -12.59 -10.23
N ILE A 187 -18.51 -13.25 -9.08
CA ILE A 187 -17.62 -12.79 -8.02
C ILE A 187 -16.56 -13.85 -7.75
N LEU A 188 -15.30 -13.43 -7.83
CA LEU A 188 -14.16 -14.15 -7.27
C LEU A 188 -13.73 -13.52 -5.96
N VAL A 189 -13.52 -14.31 -4.93
CA VAL A 189 -12.98 -13.85 -3.65
C VAL A 189 -11.57 -14.41 -3.48
N VAL A 190 -10.59 -13.53 -3.45
CA VAL A 190 -9.21 -13.84 -3.05
C VAL A 190 -9.04 -13.50 -1.59
N LEU A 191 -8.89 -14.53 -0.79
CA LEU A 191 -8.72 -14.44 0.65
C LEU A 191 -7.24 -14.52 1.02
N LEU A 192 -6.71 -13.45 1.62
CA LEU A 192 -5.35 -13.39 2.12
C LEU A 192 -5.23 -14.12 3.47
N ASP A 193 -3.99 -14.33 3.94
CA ASP A 193 -3.78 -15.00 5.22
C ASP A 193 -4.31 -14.17 6.39
N ASP A 194 -4.77 -14.85 7.44
CA ASP A 194 -5.27 -14.20 8.67
C ASP A 194 -4.21 -13.28 9.31
N ALA A 195 -2.91 -13.57 9.13
CA ALA A 195 -1.84 -12.71 9.61
C ALA A 195 -1.83 -11.33 8.94
N THR A 196 -2.42 -11.20 7.73
CA THR A 196 -2.55 -9.91 7.04
C THR A 196 -3.72 -9.07 7.55
N CYS A 197 -4.62 -9.65 8.36
CA CYS A 197 -5.76 -8.94 8.93
C CYS A 197 -5.33 -8.14 10.16
N ASP A 198 -4.82 -6.93 9.96
CA ASP A 198 -4.34 -6.06 11.03
C ASP A 198 -5.38 -5.91 12.15
N ARG A 199 -4.96 -6.12 13.39
CA ARG A 199 -5.75 -5.93 14.61
C ARG A 199 -5.58 -4.54 15.19
N SER A 200 -4.50 -3.85 14.80
CA SER A 200 -4.26 -2.47 15.17
C SER A 200 -5.26 -1.52 14.49
N LEU A 201 -5.27 -0.26 14.95
CA LEU A 201 -6.08 0.79 14.34
C LEU A 201 -5.73 0.96 12.86
N VAL A 202 -4.44 1.10 12.59
CA VAL A 202 -3.90 1.40 11.27
C VAL A 202 -3.80 0.13 10.40
N MET A 203 -3.96 0.29 9.10
CA MET A 203 -3.66 -0.75 8.14
C MET A 203 -2.16 -0.71 7.81
N THR A 204 -1.49 -1.85 7.98
CA THR A 204 -0.08 -2.08 7.66
C THR A 204 0.06 -3.30 6.78
N SER A 205 0.13 -4.50 7.35
CA SER A 205 0.15 -5.75 6.56
C SER A 205 -1.02 -5.85 5.60
N SER A 206 -2.24 -5.50 6.02
CA SER A 206 -3.41 -5.58 5.14
C SER A 206 -3.27 -4.68 3.93
N PHE A 207 -2.76 -3.45 4.11
CA PHE A 207 -2.58 -2.51 3.01
C PHE A 207 -1.61 -3.05 1.96
N THR A 208 -0.38 -3.34 2.36
CA THR A 208 0.67 -3.76 1.43
C THR A 208 0.36 -5.10 0.76
N ASN A 209 -0.27 -6.02 1.49
CA ASN A 209 -0.67 -7.31 0.93
C ASN A 209 -1.84 -7.19 -0.06
N MET A 210 -2.81 -6.28 0.16
CA MET A 210 -3.85 -6.01 -0.83
C MET A 210 -3.29 -5.33 -2.09
N VAL A 211 -2.32 -4.41 -1.94
CA VAL A 211 -1.60 -3.84 -3.09
C VAL A 211 -0.91 -4.96 -3.86
N TRP A 212 -0.15 -5.81 -3.16
CA TRP A 212 0.61 -6.86 -3.79
C TRP A 212 -0.28 -7.93 -4.45
N ALA A 213 -1.34 -8.35 -3.79
CA ALA A 213 -2.30 -9.30 -4.35
C ALA A 213 -2.95 -8.80 -5.66
N ALA A 214 -3.39 -7.54 -5.69
CA ALA A 214 -4.03 -7.00 -6.88
C ALA A 214 -3.02 -6.62 -7.99
N ARG A 215 -1.75 -6.35 -7.64
CA ARG A 215 -0.66 -6.16 -8.61
C ARG A 215 -0.52 -7.36 -9.56
N ALA A 216 -0.79 -8.57 -9.07
CA ALA A 216 -0.75 -9.80 -9.85
C ALA A 216 -1.70 -9.79 -11.06
N LEU A 217 -2.78 -9.00 -11.07
CA LEU A 217 -3.64 -8.85 -12.26
C LEU A 217 -2.86 -8.39 -13.49
N GLY A 218 -1.87 -7.52 -13.31
CA GLY A 218 -0.99 -7.06 -14.37
C GLY A 218 0.20 -7.98 -14.67
N MET A 219 0.39 -9.05 -13.90
CA MET A 219 1.49 -10.02 -14.04
C MET A 219 0.98 -11.47 -14.14
N ILE A 220 -0.31 -11.66 -14.36
CA ILE A 220 -0.93 -12.99 -14.33
C ILE A 220 -0.38 -13.95 -15.37
N GLU A 221 0.13 -13.44 -16.47
CA GLU A 221 0.78 -14.23 -17.52
C GLU A 221 2.25 -14.54 -17.20
N SER A 222 2.86 -13.85 -16.25
CA SER A 222 4.27 -13.97 -15.85
C SER A 222 4.42 -14.20 -14.34
N LEU A 223 3.71 -15.19 -13.78
CA LEU A 223 3.75 -15.47 -12.34
C LEU A 223 5.15 -15.80 -11.79
N ASN A 224 6.03 -16.36 -12.61
CA ASN A 224 7.43 -16.56 -12.19
C ASN A 224 8.11 -15.24 -11.89
N GLU A 225 7.95 -14.23 -12.74
CA GLU A 225 8.46 -12.87 -12.53
C GLU A 225 7.81 -12.22 -11.29
N TYR A 226 6.50 -12.45 -11.09
CA TYR A 226 5.78 -11.99 -9.89
C TYR A 226 6.41 -12.58 -8.62
N HIS A 227 6.70 -13.87 -8.57
CA HIS A 227 7.37 -14.52 -7.43
C HIS A 227 8.81 -14.02 -7.23
N GLU A 228 9.58 -13.89 -8.30
CA GLU A 228 10.95 -13.34 -8.23
C GLU A 228 10.95 -11.91 -7.68
N THR A 229 10.04 -11.07 -8.17
CA THR A 229 9.88 -9.70 -7.68
C THR A 229 9.45 -9.69 -6.21
N THR A 230 8.55 -10.58 -5.80
CA THR A 230 8.15 -10.72 -4.39
C THR A 230 9.34 -11.06 -3.51
N GLY A 231 10.20 -11.98 -3.94
CA GLY A 231 11.43 -12.34 -3.21
C GLY A 231 12.36 -11.13 -3.01
N LYS A 232 12.55 -10.32 -4.06
CA LYS A 232 13.35 -9.07 -3.98
C LYS A 232 12.73 -8.07 -3.02
N LEU A 233 11.41 -7.82 -3.13
CA LEU A 233 10.69 -6.91 -2.24
C LEU A 233 10.80 -7.36 -0.77
N ALA A 234 10.63 -8.65 -0.50
CA ALA A 234 10.75 -9.20 0.85
C ALA A 234 12.16 -9.00 1.43
N GLN A 235 13.19 -9.18 0.60
CA GLN A 235 14.57 -8.95 1.01
C GLN A 235 14.82 -7.46 1.33
N VAL A 236 14.44 -6.56 0.42
CA VAL A 236 14.60 -5.10 0.64
C VAL A 236 13.79 -4.64 1.85
N GLY A 237 12.56 -5.14 2.03
CA GLY A 237 11.73 -4.82 3.20
C GLY A 237 12.38 -5.22 4.52
N LYS A 238 13.01 -6.40 4.60
CA LYS A 238 13.79 -6.81 5.77
C LYS A 238 14.96 -5.86 6.04
N GLU A 239 15.67 -5.46 4.99
CA GLU A 239 16.80 -4.54 5.10
C GLU A 239 16.37 -3.15 5.60
N ILE A 240 15.25 -2.62 5.11
CA ILE A 240 14.67 -1.35 5.57
C ILE A 240 14.37 -1.42 7.07
N LEU A 241 13.66 -2.47 7.52
CA LEU A 241 13.32 -2.67 8.93
C LEU A 241 14.56 -2.73 9.83
N LEU A 242 15.60 -3.43 9.40
CA LEU A 242 16.81 -3.57 10.21
C LEU A 242 17.68 -2.30 10.24
N ARG A 243 17.81 -1.60 9.11
CA ARG A 243 18.77 -0.48 8.96
C ARG A 243 18.24 0.85 9.45
N HIS A 244 16.94 1.15 9.25
CA HIS A 244 16.44 2.51 9.38
C HIS A 244 15.68 2.80 10.68
N SER A 245 15.51 1.81 11.56
CA SER A 245 14.74 1.96 12.81
C SER A 245 15.25 3.09 13.72
N HIS A 246 16.58 3.24 13.84
CA HIS A 246 17.17 4.32 14.64
C HIS A 246 16.93 5.70 14.02
N ALA A 247 17.13 5.82 12.71
CA ALA A 247 16.92 7.05 11.97
C ALA A 247 15.45 7.51 12.07
N LEU A 248 14.51 6.59 11.85
CA LEU A 248 13.08 6.87 12.00
C LEU A 248 12.70 7.27 13.42
N ALA A 249 13.25 6.62 14.44
CA ALA A 249 13.03 7.00 15.85
C ALA A 249 13.58 8.40 16.17
N GLU A 250 14.66 8.82 15.52
CA GLU A 250 15.18 10.17 15.65
C GLU A 250 14.23 11.20 15.04
N VAL A 251 13.66 10.91 13.85
CA VAL A 251 12.62 11.76 13.27
C VAL A 251 11.42 11.90 14.20
N CYS A 252 10.96 10.80 14.81
CA CYS A 252 9.83 10.82 15.74
C CYS A 252 10.09 11.64 17.01
N ARG A 253 11.35 11.91 17.38
CA ARG A 253 11.69 12.79 18.51
C ARG A 253 11.72 14.27 18.14
N SER A 254 11.64 14.59 16.85
CA SER A 254 11.57 15.97 16.39
C SER A 254 10.16 16.55 16.67
N GLU A 255 10.10 17.78 17.11
CA GLU A 255 8.83 18.45 17.47
C GLU A 255 8.17 19.10 16.24
N PHE A 256 7.86 18.29 15.22
CA PHE A 256 7.11 18.76 14.05
C PHE A 256 5.59 18.80 14.36
N THR A 257 4.91 19.81 13.83
CA THR A 257 3.46 20.00 14.02
C THR A 257 2.64 19.65 12.77
N SER A 258 3.33 19.52 11.64
CA SER A 258 2.74 19.10 10.38
C SER A 258 3.69 18.21 9.60
N ALA A 259 3.14 17.41 8.69
CA ALA A 259 3.92 16.58 7.78
C ALA A 259 3.32 16.61 6.38
N ILE A 260 4.17 16.70 5.36
CA ILE A 260 3.79 16.55 3.97
C ILE A 260 4.55 15.37 3.35
N TYR A 261 3.81 14.50 2.67
CA TYR A 261 4.34 13.33 2.00
C TYR A 261 4.30 13.56 0.49
N LEU A 262 5.43 13.36 -0.17
CA LEU A 262 5.60 13.61 -1.60
C LEU A 262 5.88 12.31 -2.35
N GLY A 263 5.10 12.06 -3.41
CA GLY A 263 5.28 10.90 -4.27
C GLY A 263 4.85 11.21 -5.71
N SER A 264 5.37 10.45 -6.68
CA SER A 264 5.01 10.57 -8.09
C SER A 264 4.41 9.25 -8.58
N GLY A 265 3.43 9.31 -9.49
CA GLY A 265 2.84 8.09 -10.06
C GLY A 265 2.26 7.16 -8.99
N ALA A 266 2.69 5.90 -8.98
CA ALA A 266 2.26 4.90 -8.00
C ALA A 266 2.62 5.30 -6.54
N SER A 267 3.78 5.93 -6.33
CA SER A 267 4.22 6.38 -5.01
C SER A 267 3.35 7.50 -4.42
N PHE A 268 2.52 8.18 -5.23
CA PHE A 268 1.54 9.12 -4.68
C PHE A 268 0.47 8.43 -3.83
N GLY A 269 0.03 7.22 -4.22
CA GLY A 269 -0.85 6.40 -3.39
C GLY A 269 -0.21 6.04 -2.05
N ALA A 270 1.08 5.68 -2.04
CA ALA A 270 1.86 5.44 -0.82
C ALA A 270 1.99 6.70 0.04
N ALA A 271 2.22 7.88 -0.58
CA ALA A 271 2.27 9.15 0.13
C ALA A 271 0.94 9.47 0.84
N ARG A 272 -0.20 9.22 0.18
CA ARG A 272 -1.52 9.39 0.78
C ARG A 272 -1.77 8.44 1.94
N GLU A 273 -1.38 7.18 1.79
CA GLU A 273 -1.50 6.20 2.87
C GLU A 273 -0.62 6.59 4.07
N SER A 274 0.63 6.99 3.83
CA SER A 274 1.54 7.42 4.90
C SER A 274 1.02 8.66 5.63
N ALA A 275 0.46 9.63 4.90
CA ALA A 275 -0.18 10.80 5.50
C ALA A 275 -1.37 10.42 6.38
N LEU A 276 -2.20 9.46 5.93
CA LEU A 276 -3.32 8.93 6.72
C LEU A 276 -2.81 8.21 7.98
N LYS A 277 -1.75 7.41 7.87
CA LYS A 277 -1.17 6.70 9.04
C LYS A 277 -0.67 7.68 10.10
N MET A 278 0.03 8.73 9.70
CA MET A 278 0.46 9.78 10.63
C MET A 278 -0.74 10.47 11.31
N LEU A 279 -1.77 10.81 10.54
CA LEU A 279 -3.00 11.41 11.06
C LEU A 279 -3.67 10.51 12.11
N GLU A 280 -3.84 9.22 11.80
CA GLU A 280 -4.49 8.24 12.68
C GLU A 280 -3.66 7.99 13.95
N MET A 281 -2.36 7.77 13.80
CA MET A 281 -1.48 7.43 14.93
C MET A 281 -1.26 8.61 15.89
N THR A 282 -1.37 9.83 15.39
CA THR A 282 -1.27 11.05 16.21
C THR A 282 -2.63 11.58 16.67
N ALA A 283 -3.72 10.89 16.33
CA ALA A 283 -5.10 11.35 16.60
C ALA A 283 -5.32 12.80 16.13
N GLY A 284 -4.73 13.16 14.98
CA GLY A 284 -4.84 14.48 14.38
C GLY A 284 -3.97 15.56 15.03
N GLN A 285 -3.10 15.23 15.98
CA GLN A 285 -2.20 16.23 16.60
C GLN A 285 -1.15 16.73 15.61
N VAL A 286 -0.74 15.90 14.63
CA VAL A 286 0.07 16.30 13.50
C VAL A 286 -0.83 16.50 12.29
N SER A 287 -0.89 17.69 11.74
CA SER A 287 -1.59 17.97 10.49
C SER A 287 -0.83 17.32 9.31
N THR A 288 -1.52 16.57 8.49
CA THR A 288 -0.87 15.82 7.41
C THR A 288 -1.47 16.12 6.05
N SER A 289 -0.64 16.10 5.02
CA SER A 289 -1.05 16.17 3.61
C SER A 289 -0.17 15.28 2.75
N ALA A 290 -0.69 14.93 1.57
CA ALA A 290 0.08 14.27 0.53
C ALA A 290 -0.09 15.02 -0.78
N GLU A 291 1.01 15.17 -1.52
CA GLU A 291 1.03 15.85 -2.81
C GLU A 291 1.99 15.16 -3.77
N THR A 292 1.79 15.42 -5.06
CA THR A 292 2.82 15.08 -6.04
C THR A 292 3.95 16.11 -5.99
N PHE A 293 5.18 15.70 -6.35
CA PHE A 293 6.33 16.62 -6.37
C PHE A 293 6.08 17.86 -7.25
N LEU A 294 5.38 17.70 -8.34
CA LEU A 294 5.07 18.85 -9.20
C LEU A 294 3.83 19.62 -8.70
N GLY A 295 2.83 18.91 -8.18
CA GLY A 295 1.58 19.52 -7.69
C GLY A 295 1.78 20.44 -6.49
N VAL A 296 2.71 20.10 -5.58
CA VAL A 296 2.97 20.89 -4.37
C VAL A 296 3.33 22.36 -4.66
N ARG A 297 3.97 22.62 -5.82
CA ARG A 297 4.34 23.99 -6.25
C ARG A 297 3.14 24.89 -6.51
N HIS A 298 1.96 24.32 -6.76
CA HIS A 298 0.77 25.02 -7.20
C HIS A 298 -0.20 25.33 -6.05
N GLY A 299 0.33 25.79 -4.93
CA GLY A 299 -0.45 26.21 -3.75
C GLY A 299 0.02 25.57 -2.45
N PRO A 300 0.04 24.23 -2.32
CA PRO A 300 0.40 23.54 -1.07
C PRO A 300 1.78 23.91 -0.51
N LEU A 301 2.73 24.34 -1.33
CA LEU A 301 4.05 24.79 -0.89
C LEU A 301 3.97 25.93 0.15
N THR A 302 2.92 26.73 0.13
CA THR A 302 2.70 27.80 1.10
C THR A 302 2.40 27.30 2.52
N ALA A 303 1.98 26.04 2.65
CA ALA A 303 1.71 25.38 3.92
C ALA A 303 2.95 24.67 4.51
N VAL A 304 4.09 24.69 3.81
CA VAL A 304 5.34 24.12 4.30
C VAL A 304 6.01 25.14 5.25
N LEU A 305 5.71 24.99 6.53
CA LEU A 305 6.18 25.84 7.61
C LEU A 305 7.54 25.36 8.16
N PRO A 306 8.27 26.18 8.93
CA PRO A 306 9.49 25.74 9.62
C PRO A 306 9.31 24.56 10.58
N THR A 307 8.07 24.19 10.94
CA THR A 307 7.70 23.03 11.76
C THR A 307 7.15 21.87 10.95
N THR A 308 7.26 21.90 9.61
CA THR A 308 6.75 20.83 8.73
C THR A 308 7.83 19.80 8.46
N LEU A 309 7.52 18.53 8.74
CA LEU A 309 8.29 17.38 8.25
C LEU A 309 7.97 17.14 6.78
N ILE A 310 8.99 17.00 5.94
CA ILE A 310 8.81 16.70 4.51
C ILE A 310 9.32 15.29 4.26
N VAL A 311 8.45 14.39 3.79
CA VAL A 311 8.81 13.01 3.46
C VAL A 311 8.74 12.84 1.94
N CYS A 312 9.84 12.41 1.33
CA CYS A 312 10.01 12.30 -0.12
C CYS A 312 10.22 10.85 -0.53
N PHE A 313 9.33 10.29 -1.33
CA PHE A 313 9.48 8.97 -1.96
C PHE A 313 10.04 9.14 -3.37
N LEU A 314 11.33 8.84 -3.55
CA LEU A 314 12.00 9.05 -4.83
C LEU A 314 11.77 7.92 -5.81
N SER A 315 11.49 8.28 -7.05
CA SER A 315 11.41 7.39 -8.19
C SER A 315 12.79 6.89 -8.63
N GLY A 316 12.88 5.65 -9.12
CA GLY A 316 14.04 5.13 -9.85
C GLY A 316 14.07 5.57 -11.31
N GLU A 317 12.94 6.01 -11.86
CA GLU A 317 12.82 6.43 -13.25
C GLU A 317 13.53 7.77 -13.49
N ARG A 318 14.53 7.77 -14.36
CA ARG A 318 15.44 8.91 -14.58
C ARG A 318 14.72 10.25 -14.82
N LEU A 319 13.67 10.26 -15.63
CA LEU A 319 12.95 11.50 -15.96
C LEU A 319 12.12 11.99 -14.77
N VAL A 320 11.39 11.09 -14.11
CA VAL A 320 10.56 11.41 -12.94
C VAL A 320 11.46 11.94 -11.83
N ARG A 321 12.53 11.20 -11.52
CA ARG A 321 13.52 11.55 -10.51
C ARG A 321 14.15 12.93 -10.73
N ALA A 322 14.41 13.32 -11.99
CA ALA A 322 14.94 14.64 -12.28
C ALA A 322 14.03 15.77 -11.80
N TYR A 323 12.72 15.63 -11.98
CA TYR A 323 11.72 16.59 -11.46
C TYR A 323 11.63 16.57 -9.94
N GLU A 324 11.72 15.39 -9.33
CA GLU A 324 11.67 15.23 -7.87
C GLU A 324 12.87 15.89 -7.20
N LEU A 325 14.08 15.62 -7.71
CA LEU A 325 15.32 16.23 -7.22
C LEU A 325 15.33 17.74 -7.42
N ASP A 326 14.73 18.24 -8.50
CA ASP A 326 14.58 19.68 -8.75
C ASP A 326 13.74 20.36 -7.66
N LEU A 327 12.61 19.76 -7.26
CA LEU A 327 11.82 20.25 -6.13
C LEU A 327 12.61 20.20 -4.81
N ILE A 328 13.32 19.11 -4.53
CA ILE A 328 14.10 18.99 -3.29
C ILE A 328 15.18 20.08 -3.21
N ARG A 329 15.84 20.40 -4.33
CA ARG A 329 16.78 21.54 -4.39
C ARG A 329 16.10 22.86 -4.11
N GLU A 330 14.90 23.08 -4.66
CA GLU A 330 14.12 24.28 -4.40
C GLU A 330 13.75 24.43 -2.91
N LEU A 331 13.30 23.33 -2.28
CA LEU A 331 12.99 23.29 -0.85
C LEU A 331 14.23 23.64 0.01
N SER A 332 15.40 23.07 -0.36
CA SER A 332 16.65 23.35 0.32
C SER A 332 17.12 24.79 0.12
N GLN A 333 17.07 25.32 -1.11
CA GLN A 333 17.47 26.72 -1.43
C GLN A 333 16.61 27.75 -0.70
N LYS A 334 15.33 27.46 -0.54
CA LYS A 334 14.36 28.31 0.17
C LYS A 334 14.32 28.06 1.67
N ASN A 335 15.08 27.07 2.17
CA ASN A 335 15.08 26.64 3.57
C ASN A 335 13.66 26.37 4.10
N LEU A 336 12.86 25.60 3.34
CA LEU A 336 11.49 25.25 3.66
C LEU A 336 11.42 23.94 4.43
N GLY A 337 10.50 23.90 5.40
CA GLY A 337 10.29 22.75 6.29
C GLY A 337 11.29 22.69 7.43
N MET A 338 10.98 21.84 8.42
CA MET A 338 11.86 21.58 9.56
C MET A 338 13.00 20.61 9.16
N ARG A 339 12.63 19.59 8.42
CA ARG A 339 13.52 18.49 8.03
C ARG A 339 12.93 17.77 6.81
N LYS A 340 13.80 17.30 5.93
CA LYS A 340 13.44 16.36 4.86
C LYS A 340 13.88 14.95 5.23
N VAL A 341 12.99 13.98 5.01
CA VAL A 341 13.29 12.54 5.03
C VAL A 341 13.14 12.05 3.60
N ILE A 342 14.24 11.65 2.99
CA ILE A 342 14.31 11.28 1.57
C ILE A 342 14.58 9.78 1.49
N LEU A 343 13.59 9.05 0.95
CA LEU A 343 13.68 7.59 0.74
C LEU A 343 13.97 7.31 -0.74
N GLY A 344 14.98 6.51 -0.99
CA GLY A 344 15.35 6.13 -2.36
C GLY A 344 16.65 5.36 -2.42
N GLU A 345 17.07 4.99 -3.61
CA GLU A 345 18.37 4.41 -3.90
C GLU A 345 19.25 5.46 -4.58
N ASP A 346 20.54 5.49 -4.29
CA ASP A 346 21.51 6.45 -4.84
C ASP A 346 21.07 7.92 -4.67
N VAL A 347 20.67 8.29 -3.45
CA VAL A 347 20.22 9.66 -3.15
C VAL A 347 21.39 10.63 -3.12
N PRO A 348 21.41 11.70 -3.95
CA PRO A 348 22.50 12.66 -3.95
C PRO A 348 22.59 13.42 -2.61
N THR A 349 23.76 13.43 -2.00
CA THR A 349 23.99 14.06 -0.68
C THR A 349 24.05 15.60 -0.73
N ASP A 350 24.26 16.17 -1.92
CA ASP A 350 24.27 17.64 -2.15
C ASP A 350 22.89 18.29 -2.06
N LEU A 351 21.82 17.48 -1.93
CA LEU A 351 20.44 17.95 -1.81
C LEU A 351 20.02 18.26 -0.38
N THR A 352 20.77 17.77 0.59
CA THR A 352 20.39 17.83 2.00
C THR A 352 20.98 19.04 2.72
N LEU A 353 20.23 19.58 3.67
CA LEU A 353 20.69 20.54 4.67
C LEU A 353 21.03 19.79 5.98
N GLU A 354 21.67 20.52 6.91
CA GLU A 354 21.90 20.01 8.24
C GLU A 354 20.55 19.62 8.90
N GLY A 355 20.48 18.40 9.41
CA GLY A 355 19.26 17.84 10.00
C GLY A 355 18.37 17.05 9.05
N ASP A 356 18.56 17.12 7.74
CA ASP A 356 17.87 16.24 6.79
C ASP A 356 18.36 14.79 6.91
N MET A 357 17.53 13.87 6.46
CA MET A 357 17.80 12.44 6.58
C MET A 357 17.60 11.74 5.25
N ILE A 358 18.60 10.94 4.85
CA ILE A 358 18.48 10.01 3.73
C ILE A 358 18.25 8.62 4.29
N LEU A 359 17.16 7.99 3.87
CA LEU A 359 16.91 6.57 4.07
C LEU A 359 17.28 5.84 2.76
N GLU A 360 18.56 5.47 2.69
CA GLU A 360 19.08 4.76 1.54
C GLU A 360 18.51 3.35 1.48
N CYS A 361 17.86 3.01 0.37
CA CYS A 361 17.21 1.73 0.15
C CYS A 361 17.89 1.00 -1.02
N PRO A 362 19.01 0.29 -0.79
CA PRO A 362 19.73 -0.41 -1.85
C PRO A 362 18.82 -1.43 -2.55
N SER A 363 18.96 -1.53 -3.87
CA SER A 363 18.17 -2.41 -4.74
C SER A 363 16.69 -2.04 -4.88
N LEU A 364 16.28 -0.86 -4.42
CA LEU A 364 14.91 -0.38 -4.58
C LEU A 364 14.55 -0.23 -6.07
N ASN A 365 15.46 0.35 -6.86
CA ASN A 365 15.24 0.56 -8.30
C ASN A 365 15.09 -0.76 -9.09
N GLN A 366 15.62 -1.88 -8.56
CA GLN A 366 15.45 -3.20 -9.18
C GLN A 366 14.04 -3.75 -9.03
N ALA A 367 13.26 -3.24 -8.07
CA ALA A 367 11.86 -3.61 -7.89
C ALA A 367 10.94 -2.92 -8.89
N GLY A 368 11.36 -1.77 -9.45
CA GLY A 368 10.54 -0.86 -10.24
C GLY A 368 9.65 0.03 -9.37
N ASP A 369 9.42 1.27 -9.80
CA ASP A 369 8.64 2.26 -9.04
C ASP A 369 7.25 1.77 -8.66
N GLU A 370 6.61 1.05 -9.57
CA GLU A 370 5.27 0.52 -9.40
C GLU A 370 5.18 -0.55 -8.30
N ASN A 371 6.28 -1.23 -8.01
CA ASN A 371 6.37 -2.26 -6.98
C ASN A 371 6.97 -1.70 -5.68
N ALA A 372 7.75 -0.63 -5.76
CA ALA A 372 8.37 0.03 -4.61
C ALA A 372 7.33 0.65 -3.64
N THR A 373 6.09 0.86 -4.09
CA THR A 373 5.01 1.43 -3.26
C THR A 373 4.78 0.64 -1.98
N VAL A 374 4.93 -0.70 -1.99
CA VAL A 374 4.79 -1.52 -0.78
C VAL A 374 5.94 -1.29 0.20
N LEU A 375 7.13 -0.92 -0.29
CA LEU A 375 8.31 -0.63 0.56
C LEU A 375 8.21 0.76 1.21
N TYR A 376 7.62 1.73 0.53
CA TYR A 376 7.44 3.09 1.07
C TYR A 376 6.40 3.15 2.20
N THR A 377 5.57 2.12 2.35
CA THR A 377 4.52 2.04 3.36
C THR A 377 4.81 1.02 4.48
N VAL A 378 6.03 0.46 4.50
CA VAL A 378 6.57 -0.35 5.62
C VAL A 378 7.11 0.56 6.73
#